data_91fbdacb8aed5b863961c1fc7be726e3
#
_entry.id   91fbdacb8aed5b863961c1fc7be726e3
#
_cell.length_a   1.000
_cell.length_b   1.000
_cell.length_c   1.000
_cell.angle_alpha   90.00
_cell.angle_beta   90.00
_cell.angle_gamma   90.00
#
_symmetry.space_group_name_H-M   'P 1'
#
loop_
_entity.id
_entity.type
_entity.pdbx_description
1 polymer ?
#
loop_
_entity_poly.entity_id
_entity_poly.type
_entity_poly.pdbx_seq_one_letter_code
_entity_poly.pdbx_strand_id
1 'polypeptide(L)'
;MDFGPLIAQKQKRFHELEDQIASASLFENPKRAKEVMREHSGIKSLLEDWATLEKTKKELEENRELAGSEDAELAELAQGEIPLLEKQIEGLMHNVQLALLPQESTEDRDAIVEIRAGTGGNEAALFAADLYRMYCRFAESRGFKVEELETSPS
;
A
#
# COMPACT_ATOMS: atom_id res chain seq x y z
N MET A 1 9.89 11.02 13.53
CA MET A 1 10.67 9.77 13.41
C MET A 1 11.52 9.92 12.15
N ASP A 2 12.81 9.68 12.21
CA ASP A 2 13.69 9.79 11.02
C ASP A 2 13.76 8.43 10.32
N PHE A 3 13.24 8.35 9.11
CA PHE A 3 13.26 7.14 8.26
C PHE A 3 14.48 7.09 7.33
N GLY A 4 15.28 8.16 7.27
CA GLY A 4 16.41 8.28 6.35
C GLY A 4 17.36 7.07 6.35
N PRO A 5 17.84 6.59 7.52
CA PRO A 5 18.71 5.42 7.57
C PRO A 5 18.08 4.14 7.03
N LEU A 6 16.78 3.92 7.30
CA LEU A 6 16.05 2.75 6.82
C LEU A 6 15.82 2.82 5.30
N ILE A 7 15.50 4.01 4.79
CA ILE A 7 15.35 4.24 3.35
C ILE A 7 16.68 4.02 2.62
N ALA A 8 17.78 4.51 3.16
CA ALA A 8 19.12 4.27 2.58
C ALA A 8 19.45 2.75 2.50
N GLN A 9 19.09 1.99 3.52
CA GLN A 9 19.24 0.53 3.50
C GLN A 9 18.36 -0.11 2.42
N LYS A 10 17.12 0.34 2.26
CA LYS A 10 16.21 -0.15 1.22
C LYS A 10 16.69 0.22 -0.18
N GLN A 11 17.26 1.41 -0.38
CA GLN A 11 17.88 1.80 -1.65
C GLN A 11 19.04 0.88 -2.02
N LYS A 12 19.93 0.57 -1.07
CA LYS A 12 21.03 -0.38 -1.30
C LYS A 12 20.47 -1.74 -1.69
N ARG A 13 19.46 -2.24 -0.97
CA ARG A 13 18.83 -3.52 -1.26
C ARG A 13 18.16 -3.54 -2.63
N PHE A 14 17.56 -2.44 -3.04
CA PHE A 14 16.95 -2.28 -4.35
C PHE A 14 17.96 -2.51 -5.48
N HIS A 15 19.14 -1.88 -5.40
CA HIS A 15 20.20 -2.08 -6.40
C HIS A 15 20.73 -3.52 -6.42
N GLU A 16 20.90 -4.16 -5.24
CA GLU A 16 21.28 -5.57 -5.18
C GLU A 16 20.25 -6.47 -5.88
N LEU A 17 18.96 -6.15 -5.80
CA LEU A 17 17.90 -6.90 -6.48
C LEU A 17 17.89 -6.61 -7.98
N GLU A 18 18.16 -5.38 -8.42
CA GLU A 18 18.32 -5.04 -9.83
C GLU A 18 19.46 -5.87 -10.47
N ASP A 19 20.60 -5.97 -9.79
CA ASP A 19 21.73 -6.79 -10.24
C ASP A 19 21.33 -8.28 -10.36
N GLN A 20 20.54 -8.81 -9.40
CA GLN A 20 20.05 -10.17 -9.46
C GLN A 20 19.06 -10.38 -10.62
N ILE A 21 18.16 -9.43 -10.87
CA ILE A 21 17.17 -9.46 -11.96
C ILE A 21 17.88 -9.42 -13.32
N ALA A 22 18.98 -8.69 -13.43
CA ALA A 22 19.78 -8.63 -14.64
C ALA A 22 20.52 -9.96 -14.94
N SER A 23 20.66 -10.86 -13.95
CA SER A 23 21.31 -12.16 -14.14
C SER A 23 20.36 -13.20 -14.74
N ALA A 24 20.75 -13.78 -15.88
CA ALA A 24 19.97 -14.83 -16.54
C ALA A 24 19.74 -16.07 -15.63
N SER A 25 20.67 -16.36 -14.71
CA SER A 25 20.57 -17.48 -13.78
C SER A 25 19.41 -17.39 -12.78
N LEU A 26 18.86 -16.20 -12.54
CA LEU A 26 17.69 -16.02 -11.68
C LEU A 26 16.48 -16.81 -12.21
N PHE A 27 16.28 -16.80 -13.52
CA PHE A 27 15.10 -17.38 -14.17
C PHE A 27 15.18 -18.91 -14.29
N GLU A 28 16.32 -19.51 -14.00
CA GLU A 28 16.46 -20.97 -13.88
C GLU A 28 15.69 -21.51 -12.66
N ASN A 29 15.41 -20.65 -11.65
CA ASN A 29 14.61 -21.00 -10.48
C ASN A 29 13.38 -20.10 -10.38
N PRO A 30 12.21 -20.53 -10.89
CA PRO A 30 11.00 -19.71 -10.94
C PRO A 30 10.51 -19.24 -9.55
N LYS A 31 10.70 -20.06 -8.51
CA LYS A 31 10.31 -19.69 -7.13
C LYS A 31 11.15 -18.52 -6.62
N ARG A 32 12.48 -18.63 -6.78
CA ARG A 32 13.39 -17.54 -6.38
C ARG A 32 13.17 -16.28 -7.22
N ALA A 33 12.93 -16.42 -8.52
CA ALA A 33 12.63 -15.29 -9.40
C ALA A 33 11.38 -14.54 -8.91
N LYS A 34 10.31 -15.26 -8.55
CA LYS A 34 9.09 -14.67 -8.01
C LYS A 34 9.35 -13.91 -6.70
N GLU A 35 10.13 -14.46 -5.79
CA GLU A 35 10.48 -13.83 -4.51
C GLU A 35 11.28 -12.54 -4.72
N VAL A 36 12.33 -12.59 -5.57
CA VAL A 36 13.18 -11.43 -5.90
C VAL A 36 12.36 -10.31 -6.57
N MET A 37 11.58 -10.65 -7.59
CA MET A 37 10.76 -9.66 -8.30
C MET A 37 9.72 -9.01 -7.39
N ARG A 38 9.16 -9.77 -6.46
CA ARG A 38 8.22 -9.25 -5.50
C ARG A 38 8.89 -8.31 -4.49
N GLU A 39 10.01 -8.71 -3.91
CA GLU A 39 10.80 -7.84 -3.01
C GLU A 39 11.19 -6.54 -3.72
N HIS A 40 11.67 -6.66 -4.96
CA HIS A 40 12.01 -5.51 -5.80
C HIS A 40 10.81 -4.57 -6.00
N SER A 41 9.64 -5.10 -6.37
CA SER A 41 8.42 -4.31 -6.58
C SER A 41 7.97 -3.60 -5.30
N GLY A 42 8.02 -4.28 -4.15
CA GLY A 42 7.67 -3.69 -2.86
C GLY A 42 8.61 -2.55 -2.45
N ILE A 43 9.92 -2.75 -2.62
CA ILE A 43 10.89 -1.69 -2.33
C ILE A 43 10.77 -0.53 -3.32
N LYS A 44 10.50 -0.80 -4.59
CA LYS A 44 10.27 0.24 -5.60
C LYS A 44 9.12 1.15 -5.20
N SER A 45 7.98 0.58 -4.85
CA SER A 45 6.81 1.35 -4.39
C SER A 45 7.12 2.19 -3.14
N LEU A 46 7.84 1.62 -2.17
CA LEU A 46 8.28 2.37 -0.98
C LEU A 46 9.15 3.57 -1.34
N LEU A 47 10.11 3.41 -2.27
CA LEU A 47 11.01 4.48 -2.68
C LEU A 47 10.28 5.57 -3.49
N GLU A 48 9.27 5.21 -4.27
CA GLU A 48 8.40 6.14 -4.99
C GLU A 48 7.54 6.95 -4.01
N ASP A 49 6.93 6.30 -3.02
CA ASP A 49 6.17 6.96 -1.95
C ASP A 49 7.05 7.90 -1.13
N TRP A 50 8.27 7.47 -0.80
CA TRP A 50 9.25 8.31 -0.10
C TRP A 50 9.65 9.54 -0.90
N ALA A 51 9.96 9.39 -2.18
CA ALA A 51 10.31 10.50 -3.05
C ALA A 51 9.16 11.50 -3.17
N THR A 52 7.93 10.99 -3.28
CA THR A 52 6.72 11.82 -3.31
C THR A 52 6.52 12.55 -1.99
N LEU A 53 6.73 11.87 -0.86
CA LEU A 53 6.64 12.48 0.48
C LEU A 53 7.62 13.65 0.65
N GLU A 54 8.88 13.45 0.28
CA GLU A 54 9.90 14.52 0.39
C GLU A 54 9.57 15.71 -0.55
N LYS A 55 9.09 15.44 -1.76
CA LYS A 55 8.64 16.47 -2.67
C LYS A 55 7.44 17.25 -2.10
N THR A 56 6.42 16.57 -1.60
CA THR A 56 5.23 17.21 -1.03
C THR A 56 5.56 18.02 0.23
N LYS A 57 6.50 17.58 1.05
CA LYS A 57 6.99 18.36 2.18
C LYS A 57 7.65 19.67 1.74
N LYS A 58 8.44 19.61 0.68
CA LYS A 58 9.07 20.81 0.11
C LYS A 58 8.03 21.78 -0.45
N GLU A 59 7.04 21.27 -1.17
CA GLU A 59 5.91 22.06 -1.66
C GLU A 59 5.13 22.72 -0.52
N LEU A 60 4.94 22.01 0.59
CA LEU A 60 4.28 22.57 1.78
C LEU A 60 5.09 23.74 2.39
N GLU A 61 6.40 23.61 2.51
CA GLU A 61 7.26 24.72 3.00
C GLU A 61 7.24 25.92 2.04
N GLU A 62 7.32 25.68 0.73
CA GLU A 62 7.19 26.74 -0.28
C GLU A 62 5.83 27.46 -0.19
N ASN A 63 4.72 26.73 -0.02
CA ASN A 63 3.41 27.32 0.16
C ASN A 63 3.27 28.07 1.50
N ARG A 64 3.89 27.62 2.57
CA ARG A 64 3.93 28.34 3.85
C ARG A 64 4.67 29.68 3.73
N GLU A 65 5.77 29.73 2.99
CA GLU A 65 6.49 30.97 2.69
C GLU A 65 5.63 31.92 1.84
N LEU A 66 4.97 31.41 0.79
CA LEU A 66 4.08 32.19 -0.08
C LEU A 66 2.84 32.70 0.65
N ALA A 67 2.32 31.96 1.62
CA ALA A 67 1.19 32.40 2.45
C ALA A 67 1.52 33.64 3.32
N GLY A 68 2.81 33.94 3.54
CA GLY A 68 3.32 35.16 4.16
C GLY A 68 3.69 36.29 3.18
N SER A 69 3.41 36.12 1.88
CA SER A 69 3.72 37.12 0.85
C SER A 69 2.91 38.40 1.02
N GLU A 70 3.48 39.51 0.56
CA GLU A 70 2.75 40.82 0.46
C GLU A 70 1.68 40.79 -0.64
N ASP A 71 1.78 39.87 -1.60
CA ASP A 71 0.77 39.64 -2.64
C ASP A 71 -0.41 38.84 -2.06
N ALA A 72 -1.53 39.52 -1.85
CA ALA A 72 -2.72 38.93 -1.23
C ALA A 72 -3.32 37.76 -2.05
N GLU A 73 -3.25 37.82 -3.37
CA GLU A 73 -3.80 36.77 -4.25
C GLU A 73 -2.94 35.49 -4.13
N LEU A 74 -1.61 35.62 -4.17
CA LEU A 74 -0.69 34.49 -3.99
C LEU A 74 -0.80 33.91 -2.58
N ALA A 75 -0.93 34.76 -1.56
CA ALA A 75 -1.08 34.31 -0.18
C ALA A 75 -2.37 33.52 0.04
N GLU A 76 -3.50 33.95 -0.55
CA GLU A 76 -4.79 33.23 -0.45
C GLU A 76 -4.73 31.85 -1.14
N LEU A 77 -4.16 31.79 -2.33
CA LEU A 77 -3.97 30.51 -3.05
C LEU A 77 -3.12 29.55 -2.24
N ALA A 78 -1.97 30.01 -1.77
CA ALA A 78 -1.07 29.19 -0.96
C ALA A 78 -1.71 28.68 0.33
N GLN A 79 -2.48 29.53 1.03
CA GLN A 79 -3.24 29.13 2.21
C GLN A 79 -4.29 28.05 1.92
N GLY A 80 -4.90 28.08 0.72
CA GLY A 80 -5.85 27.05 0.29
C GLY A 80 -5.21 25.69 0.04
N GLU A 81 -3.96 25.67 -0.42
CA GLU A 81 -3.22 24.41 -0.73
C GLU A 81 -2.63 23.74 0.51
N ILE A 82 -2.24 24.50 1.53
CA ILE A 82 -1.59 23.97 2.75
C ILE A 82 -2.35 22.77 3.35
N PRO A 83 -3.67 22.84 3.64
CA PRO A 83 -4.39 21.71 4.26
C PRO A 83 -4.45 20.47 3.38
N LEU A 84 -4.41 20.62 2.06
CA LEU A 84 -4.40 19.51 1.12
C LEU A 84 -3.06 18.81 1.14
N LEU A 85 -1.96 19.58 1.12
CA LEU A 85 -0.60 19.05 1.22
C LEU A 85 -0.34 18.36 2.56
N GLU A 86 -0.83 18.94 3.66
CA GLU A 86 -0.72 18.32 4.99
C GLU A 86 -1.43 16.96 5.05
N LYS A 87 -2.64 16.86 4.51
CA LYS A 87 -3.39 15.59 4.43
C LYS A 87 -2.68 14.57 3.54
N GLN A 88 -2.11 15.02 2.43
CA GLN A 88 -1.35 14.14 1.53
C GLN A 88 -0.09 13.60 2.21
N ILE A 89 0.65 14.44 2.93
CA ILE A 89 1.82 14.06 3.73
C ILE A 89 1.46 13.01 4.77
N GLU A 90 0.33 13.19 5.49
CA GLU A 90 -0.14 12.22 6.48
C GLU A 90 -0.39 10.84 5.84
N GLY A 91 -1.07 10.79 4.70
CA GLY A 91 -1.31 9.55 3.95
C GLY A 91 -0.02 8.88 3.47
N LEU A 92 0.90 9.66 2.88
CA LEU A 92 2.20 9.16 2.41
C LEU A 92 3.08 8.67 3.57
N MET A 93 3.10 9.38 4.70
CA MET A 93 3.82 8.93 5.90
C MET A 93 3.27 7.60 6.41
N HIS A 94 1.95 7.43 6.43
CA HIS A 94 1.34 6.17 6.83
C HIS A 94 1.74 5.01 5.91
N ASN A 95 1.71 5.23 4.59
CA ASN A 95 2.12 4.21 3.60
C ASN A 95 3.60 3.82 3.79
N VAL A 96 4.48 4.81 3.93
CA VAL A 96 5.92 4.58 4.18
C VAL A 96 6.13 3.80 5.47
N GLN A 97 5.42 4.15 6.55
CA GLN A 97 5.50 3.42 7.82
C GLN A 97 5.09 1.96 7.67
N LEU A 98 3.96 1.69 7.01
CA LEU A 98 3.49 0.32 6.76
C LEU A 98 4.49 -0.48 5.92
N ALA A 99 5.04 0.13 4.86
CA ALA A 99 5.99 -0.53 3.97
C ALA A 99 7.36 -0.81 4.63
N LEU A 100 7.71 -0.08 5.69
CA LEU A 100 8.93 -0.31 6.49
C LEU A 100 8.76 -1.39 7.55
N LEU A 101 7.53 -1.79 7.89
CA LEU A 101 7.31 -2.89 8.84
C LEU A 101 7.88 -4.20 8.26
N PRO A 102 8.41 -5.06 9.13
CA PRO A 102 8.81 -6.40 8.69
C PRO A 102 7.59 -7.14 8.14
N GLN A 103 7.67 -7.56 6.88
CA GLN A 103 6.62 -8.40 6.30
C GLN A 103 6.72 -9.80 6.93
N GLU A 104 5.66 -10.25 7.55
CA GLU A 104 5.58 -11.62 8.02
C GLU A 104 5.44 -12.57 6.83
N SER A 105 6.10 -13.72 6.92
CA SER A 105 6.05 -14.75 5.85
C SER A 105 4.65 -15.33 5.60
N THR A 106 3.69 -14.96 6.43
CA THR A 106 2.28 -15.36 6.34
C THR A 106 1.43 -14.44 5.45
N GLU A 107 1.90 -13.21 5.14
CA GLU A 107 1.15 -12.24 4.31
C GLU A 107 0.95 -12.70 2.86
N ASP A 108 1.69 -13.73 2.46
CA ASP A 108 1.67 -14.30 1.10
C ASP A 108 0.84 -15.56 0.95
N ARG A 109 0.16 -15.97 1.99
CA ARG A 109 -0.66 -17.18 1.94
C ARG A 109 -2.06 -16.86 1.49
N ASP A 110 -2.64 -17.80 0.77
CA ASP A 110 -4.06 -17.77 0.47
C ASP A 110 -4.84 -17.77 1.80
N ALA A 111 -5.89 -16.97 1.87
CA ALA A 111 -6.76 -16.90 3.04
C ALA A 111 -8.03 -17.70 2.77
N ILE A 112 -8.41 -18.53 3.72
CA ILE A 112 -9.70 -19.22 3.70
C ILE A 112 -10.66 -18.41 4.59
N VAL A 113 -11.75 -17.96 3.98
CA VAL A 113 -12.83 -17.26 4.69
C VAL A 113 -14.02 -18.17 4.81
N GLU A 114 -14.43 -18.50 6.01
CA GLU A 114 -15.61 -19.30 6.28
C GLU A 114 -16.71 -18.40 6.87
N ILE A 115 -17.90 -18.42 6.23
CA ILE A 115 -19.06 -17.66 6.67
C ILE A 115 -20.17 -18.65 6.99
N ARG A 116 -20.66 -18.62 8.23
CA ARG A 116 -21.73 -19.49 8.70
C ARG A 116 -22.93 -18.68 9.15
N ALA A 117 -24.11 -19.05 8.70
CA ALA A 117 -25.34 -18.57 9.31
C ALA A 117 -25.44 -19.09 10.76
N GLY A 118 -25.66 -18.19 11.72
CA GLY A 118 -25.93 -18.58 13.10
C GLY A 118 -27.33 -19.13 13.29
N THR A 119 -27.79 -19.24 14.54
CA THR A 119 -29.12 -19.79 14.92
C THR A 119 -30.30 -18.86 14.60
N GLY A 120 -30.13 -17.85 13.76
CA GLY A 120 -31.11 -16.81 13.42
C GLY A 120 -32.09 -17.14 12.27
N GLY A 121 -32.14 -18.39 11.79
CA GLY A 121 -33.04 -18.78 10.68
C GLY A 121 -32.78 -18.04 9.37
N ASN A 122 -33.82 -17.74 8.60
CA ASN A 122 -33.71 -17.12 7.27
C ASN A 122 -32.99 -15.75 7.27
N GLU A 123 -33.16 -14.94 8.31
CA GLU A 123 -32.48 -13.63 8.40
C GLU A 123 -30.96 -13.79 8.56
N ALA A 124 -30.52 -14.76 9.36
CA ALA A 124 -29.10 -15.06 9.50
C ALA A 124 -28.50 -15.61 8.20
N ALA A 125 -29.25 -16.41 7.45
CA ALA A 125 -28.83 -16.89 6.13
C ALA A 125 -28.71 -15.75 5.10
N LEU A 126 -29.65 -14.82 5.06
CA LEU A 126 -29.58 -13.62 4.22
C LEU A 126 -28.38 -12.76 4.57
N PHE A 127 -28.12 -12.55 5.86
CA PHE A 127 -26.95 -11.77 6.31
C PHE A 127 -25.63 -12.45 5.94
N ALA A 128 -25.55 -13.79 6.09
CA ALA A 128 -24.36 -14.53 5.64
C ALA A 128 -24.12 -14.38 4.13
N ALA A 129 -25.17 -14.39 3.32
CA ALA A 129 -25.08 -14.15 1.88
C ALA A 129 -24.65 -12.72 1.55
N ASP A 130 -25.07 -11.72 2.34
CA ASP A 130 -24.62 -10.33 2.20
C ASP A 130 -23.14 -10.17 2.54
N LEU A 131 -22.67 -10.81 3.63
CA LEU A 131 -21.26 -10.84 3.99
C LEU A 131 -20.41 -11.51 2.90
N TYR A 132 -20.85 -12.64 2.36
CA TYR A 132 -20.16 -13.30 1.25
C TYR A 132 -19.99 -12.36 0.06
N ARG A 133 -21.07 -11.71 -0.38
CA ARG A 133 -21.03 -10.73 -1.48
C ARG A 133 -20.08 -9.56 -1.19
N MET A 134 -20.07 -9.08 0.05
CA MET A 134 -19.16 -8.00 0.49
C MET A 134 -17.69 -8.42 0.34
N TYR A 135 -17.35 -9.60 0.84
CA TYR A 135 -15.97 -10.10 0.76
C TYR A 135 -15.54 -10.39 -0.68
N CYS A 136 -16.42 -10.95 -1.52
CA CYS A 136 -16.12 -11.15 -2.94
C CYS A 136 -15.80 -9.81 -3.64
N ARG A 137 -16.64 -8.79 -3.46
CA ARG A 137 -16.39 -7.46 -4.03
C ARG A 137 -15.12 -6.80 -3.51
N PHE A 138 -14.84 -6.94 -2.22
CA PHE A 138 -13.59 -6.45 -1.65
C PHE A 138 -12.38 -7.15 -2.28
N ALA A 139 -12.41 -8.48 -2.38
CA ALA A 139 -11.35 -9.26 -3.00
C ALA A 139 -11.11 -8.84 -4.46
N GLU A 140 -12.18 -8.71 -5.25
CA GLU A 140 -12.11 -8.23 -6.63
C GLU A 140 -11.50 -6.83 -6.73
N SER A 141 -11.90 -5.91 -5.84
CA SER A 141 -11.36 -4.55 -5.81
C SER A 141 -9.86 -4.49 -5.50
N ARG A 142 -9.34 -5.54 -4.85
CA ARG A 142 -7.93 -5.71 -4.51
C ARG A 142 -7.17 -6.61 -5.48
N GLY A 143 -7.81 -7.09 -6.55
CA GLY A 143 -7.21 -7.99 -7.53
C GLY A 143 -6.95 -9.41 -7.03
N PHE A 144 -7.59 -9.82 -5.93
CA PHE A 144 -7.54 -11.20 -5.45
C PHE A 144 -8.43 -12.11 -6.30
N LYS A 145 -7.98 -13.33 -6.53
CA LYS A 145 -8.80 -14.38 -7.13
C LYS A 145 -9.63 -15.01 -6.03
N VAL A 146 -10.95 -15.05 -6.21
CA VAL A 146 -11.88 -15.76 -5.32
C VAL A 146 -12.16 -17.14 -5.89
N GLU A 147 -12.06 -18.15 -5.06
CA GLU A 147 -12.37 -19.53 -5.38
C GLU A 147 -13.33 -20.09 -4.32
N GLU A 148 -14.49 -20.52 -4.75
CA GLU A 148 -15.49 -21.11 -3.85
C GLU A 148 -15.14 -22.58 -3.63
N LEU A 149 -14.88 -22.94 -2.36
CA LEU A 149 -14.48 -24.30 -1.97
C LEU A 149 -15.71 -25.19 -1.69
N GLU A 150 -16.67 -24.65 -0.94
CA GLU A 150 -17.86 -25.38 -0.54
C GLU A 150 -19.01 -24.39 -0.26
N THR A 151 -20.21 -24.69 -0.78
CA THR A 151 -21.43 -23.95 -0.47
C THR A 151 -22.49 -24.95 -0.02
N SER A 152 -23.01 -24.77 1.18
CA SER A 152 -24.15 -25.54 1.69
C SER A 152 -25.40 -24.67 1.58
N PRO A 153 -26.33 -24.96 0.68
CA PRO A 153 -27.61 -24.26 0.64
C PRO A 153 -28.43 -24.61 1.89
N SER A 154 -28.84 -23.59 2.60
CA SER A 154 -29.75 -23.70 3.76
C SER A 154 -31.20 -23.85 3.33
#